data_fbb575546cfa362e5907e6de47f5a099
#
_entry.id   fbb575546cfa362e5907e6de47f5a099
#
_cell.length_a   1.000
_cell.length_b   1.000
_cell.length_c   1.000
_cell.angle_alpha   90.00
_cell.angle_beta   90.00
_cell.angle_gamma   90.00
#
_symmetry.space_group_name_H-M   'P 1'
#
loop_
_entity.id
_entity.type
_entity.pdbx_description
1 polymer ?
#
loop_
_entity_poly.entity_id
_entity_poly.type
_entity_poly.pdbx_seq_one_letter_code
_entity_poly.pdbx_strand_id
1 'polypeptide(L)'
;SYIPKVKKLKIPEVQIHHAPQLIYRDSYYKDPRSSADFTAQMKLNGSTRVKHPKYGGGHSMMYGVHSFYIILPPDKYFNEHPEWYSLIDGKRVNERAQLCLSNEEMREEFTRNVLKDLRANPDTRFVDISQNDYNGACECDACQAIVKEEGSESGPLIRFVNAIAEEVEKEFPNTLVETLAYNYTRKAPLHVVPRDNVLIRLCTIECSFSEPLAH
;
A
#
# COMPACT_ATOMS: atom_id res chain seq x y z
N SER A 1 15.66 -7.36 26.42
CA SER A 1 15.30 -8.64 27.07
C SER A 1 16.17 -8.86 28.30
N TYR A 2 15.55 -9.23 29.40
CA TYR A 2 16.24 -9.53 30.65
C TYR A 2 16.64 -11.02 30.65
N ILE A 3 17.93 -11.29 30.75
CA ILE A 3 18.44 -12.66 30.90
C ILE A 3 19.02 -12.76 32.32
N PRO A 4 18.41 -13.55 33.24
CA PRO A 4 18.92 -13.69 34.59
C PRO A 4 20.28 -14.41 34.59
N LYS A 5 21.21 -13.95 35.40
CA LYS A 5 22.48 -14.66 35.63
C LYS A 5 22.21 -15.91 36.47
N VAL A 6 22.27 -17.06 35.83
CA VAL A 6 22.08 -18.36 36.50
C VAL A 6 23.31 -19.23 36.33
N LYS A 7 23.67 -20.03 37.37
CA LYS A 7 24.81 -20.97 37.33
C LYS A 7 24.53 -22.18 36.43
N LYS A 8 23.26 -22.51 36.18
CA LYS A 8 22.86 -23.66 35.37
C LYS A 8 21.57 -23.30 34.62
N LEU A 9 21.63 -23.39 33.29
CA LEU A 9 20.46 -23.24 32.43
C LEU A 9 19.92 -24.62 32.04
N LYS A 10 18.66 -24.92 32.35
CA LYS A 10 17.96 -26.09 31.82
C LYS A 10 17.04 -25.61 30.70
N ILE A 11 17.29 -26.09 29.51
CA ILE A 11 16.42 -25.85 28.35
C ILE A 11 15.66 -27.17 28.12
N PRO A 12 14.32 -27.19 28.30
CA PRO A 12 13.52 -28.34 27.93
C PRO A 12 13.56 -28.56 26.42
N GLU A 13 13.40 -29.80 25.98
CA GLU A 13 13.18 -30.09 24.58
C GLU A 13 11.83 -29.50 24.17
N VAL A 14 11.88 -28.57 23.24
CA VAL A 14 10.67 -27.91 22.71
C VAL A 14 10.70 -27.97 21.20
N GLN A 15 9.58 -28.39 20.61
CA GLN A 15 9.30 -28.24 19.19
C GLN A 15 8.24 -27.15 19.01
N ILE A 16 8.64 -26.02 18.46
CA ILE A 16 7.73 -24.90 18.21
C ILE A 16 7.70 -24.63 16.71
N HIS A 17 6.55 -24.88 16.11
CA HIS A 17 6.26 -24.44 14.74
C HIS A 17 5.33 -23.23 14.81
N HIS A 18 5.81 -22.09 14.37
CA HIS A 18 5.03 -20.85 14.34
C HIS A 18 5.23 -20.13 13.00
N ALA A 19 4.14 -19.98 12.26
CA ALA A 19 4.09 -19.10 11.10
C ALA A 19 3.41 -17.78 11.51
N PRO A 20 4.05 -16.62 11.30
CA PRO A 20 3.40 -15.33 11.56
C PRO A 20 2.15 -15.17 10.72
N GLN A 21 1.05 -14.72 11.34
CA GLN A 21 -0.20 -14.44 10.63
C GLN A 21 -0.07 -13.26 9.65
N LEU A 22 0.75 -12.25 9.99
CA LEU A 22 1.04 -11.12 9.12
C LEU A 22 2.14 -11.49 8.14
N ILE A 23 1.83 -11.49 6.86
CA ILE A 23 2.78 -11.81 5.78
C ILE A 23 3.85 -10.72 5.59
N TYR A 24 3.50 -9.45 5.85
CA TYR A 24 4.41 -8.33 5.81
C TYR A 24 4.54 -7.69 7.19
N ARG A 25 5.76 -7.56 7.66
CA ARG A 25 6.09 -6.98 8.97
C ARG A 25 7.29 -6.06 8.80
N ASP A 26 7.07 -4.78 8.99
CA ASP A 26 8.13 -3.79 8.91
C ASP A 26 7.99 -2.77 10.03
N SER A 27 9.07 -2.16 10.40
CA SER A 27 9.09 -0.97 11.23
C SER A 27 10.00 0.04 10.56
N TYR A 28 9.58 1.28 10.51
CA TYR A 28 10.34 2.35 9.87
C TYR A 28 11.45 2.93 10.76
N TYR A 29 11.80 2.22 11.85
CA TYR A 29 12.90 2.60 12.74
C TYR A 29 14.27 2.38 12.11
N LYS A 30 15.27 3.11 12.64
CA LYS A 30 16.64 3.08 12.14
C LYS A 30 17.31 1.71 12.28
N ASP A 31 17.13 1.04 13.43
CA ASP A 31 17.88 -0.18 13.75
C ASP A 31 17.61 -1.33 12.76
N PRO A 32 16.36 -1.64 12.38
CA PRO A 32 16.12 -2.64 11.32
C PRO A 32 16.70 -2.27 9.96
N ARG A 33 16.88 -0.97 9.68
CA ARG A 33 17.48 -0.51 8.42
C ARG A 33 19.00 -0.64 8.39
N SER A 34 19.64 -0.82 9.54
CA SER A 34 21.11 -0.86 9.68
C SER A 34 21.65 -2.21 10.16
N SER A 35 20.81 -3.11 10.69
CA SER A 35 21.24 -4.38 11.27
C SER A 35 20.35 -5.54 10.84
N ALA A 36 20.93 -6.50 10.10
CA ALA A 36 20.27 -7.74 9.71
C ALA A 36 19.98 -8.63 10.93
N ASP A 37 20.88 -8.67 11.92
CA ASP A 37 20.70 -9.44 13.14
C ASP A 37 19.52 -8.92 13.96
N PHE A 38 19.43 -7.58 14.12
CA PHE A 38 18.29 -6.96 14.81
C PHE A 38 16.96 -7.20 14.05
N THR A 39 16.98 -7.08 12.73
CA THR A 39 15.83 -7.41 11.87
C THR A 39 15.35 -8.84 12.09
N ALA A 40 16.24 -9.80 12.12
CA ALA A 40 15.90 -11.21 12.34
C ALA A 40 15.35 -11.46 13.76
N GLN A 41 15.98 -10.86 14.79
CA GLN A 41 15.50 -10.96 16.18
C GLN A 41 14.09 -10.42 16.35
N MET A 42 13.76 -9.34 15.66
CA MET A 42 12.42 -8.71 15.67
C MET A 42 11.44 -9.39 14.71
N LYS A 43 11.86 -10.43 13.96
CA LYS A 43 11.06 -11.16 12.97
C LYS A 43 10.45 -10.25 11.88
N LEU A 44 11.16 -9.20 11.50
CA LEU A 44 10.76 -8.30 10.43
C LEU A 44 11.14 -8.88 9.06
N ASN A 45 10.31 -8.63 8.05
CA ASN A 45 10.53 -9.09 6.68
C ASN A 45 10.13 -8.07 5.60
N GLY A 46 9.88 -6.82 6.00
CA GLY A 46 9.50 -5.74 5.10
C GLY A 46 10.65 -5.23 4.21
N SER A 47 10.37 -4.27 3.34
CA SER A 47 11.30 -3.77 2.33
C SER A 47 12.37 -2.83 2.86
N THR A 48 12.12 -2.18 4.01
CA THR A 48 12.98 -1.11 4.53
C THR A 48 14.15 -1.59 5.38
N ARG A 49 14.26 -2.87 5.64
CA ARG A 49 15.31 -3.46 6.50
C ARG A 49 16.48 -4.04 5.71
N VAL A 50 17.57 -4.28 6.40
CA VAL A 50 18.72 -4.97 5.83
C VAL A 50 18.39 -6.43 5.58
N LYS A 51 18.53 -6.88 4.34
CA LYS A 51 18.41 -8.29 3.93
C LYS A 51 19.74 -8.99 4.14
N HIS A 52 19.69 -10.22 4.64
CA HIS A 52 20.89 -11.07 4.77
C HIS A 52 20.53 -12.53 4.47
N PRO A 53 21.29 -13.20 3.57
CA PRO A 53 20.98 -14.58 3.14
C PRO A 53 20.84 -15.58 4.29
N LYS A 54 21.63 -15.44 5.36
CA LYS A 54 21.59 -16.28 6.57
C LYS A 54 20.21 -16.32 7.25
N TYR A 55 19.42 -15.24 7.14
CA TYR A 55 18.14 -15.11 7.84
C TYR A 55 16.93 -15.24 6.90
N GLY A 56 17.16 -15.61 5.66
CA GLY A 56 16.12 -15.69 4.65
C GLY A 56 15.81 -14.35 4.02
N GLY A 57 14.85 -14.40 3.08
CA GLY A 57 14.46 -13.25 2.29
C GLY A 57 13.57 -12.27 3.03
N GLY A 58 13.29 -11.19 2.36
CA GLY A 58 12.25 -10.25 2.70
C GLY A 58 11.42 -9.98 1.47
N HIS A 59 10.31 -9.33 1.68
CA HIS A 59 9.45 -8.93 0.58
C HIS A 59 9.95 -7.65 -0.07
N SER A 60 9.97 -7.61 -1.39
CA SER A 60 10.14 -6.38 -2.15
C SER A 60 8.80 -5.64 -2.25
N MET A 61 8.84 -4.32 -2.14
CA MET A 61 7.69 -3.46 -2.36
C MET A 61 8.10 -2.38 -3.37
N MET A 62 7.33 -2.26 -4.43
CA MET A 62 7.49 -1.23 -5.44
C MET A 62 6.72 0.02 -5.03
N TYR A 63 7.29 1.18 -5.25
CA TYR A 63 6.82 2.54 -4.97
C TYR A 63 6.74 2.93 -3.49
N GLY A 64 6.49 2.01 -2.56
CA GLY A 64 6.41 2.29 -1.13
C GLY A 64 5.03 2.76 -0.67
N VAL A 65 4.74 4.07 -0.70
CA VAL A 65 3.43 4.68 -0.41
C VAL A 65 3.25 5.96 -1.22
N HIS A 66 2.00 6.42 -1.38
CA HIS A 66 1.69 7.66 -2.10
C HIS A 66 2.14 7.64 -3.57
N SER A 67 1.79 6.57 -4.27
CA SER A 67 2.36 6.24 -5.58
C SER A 67 1.67 6.90 -6.78
N PHE A 68 0.51 7.53 -6.62
CA PHE A 68 -0.26 8.04 -7.76
C PHE A 68 0.58 8.92 -8.69
N TYR A 69 1.27 9.92 -8.16
CA TYR A 69 2.08 10.83 -8.98
C TYR A 69 3.49 10.28 -9.28
N ILE A 70 3.90 9.18 -8.64
CA ILE A 70 5.09 8.43 -9.05
C ILE A 70 4.80 7.70 -10.36
N ILE A 71 3.62 7.07 -10.46
CA ILE A 71 3.21 6.24 -11.61
C ILE A 71 2.69 7.11 -12.76
N LEU A 72 1.96 8.18 -12.43
CA LEU A 72 1.39 9.11 -13.41
C LEU A 72 1.79 10.56 -13.07
N PRO A 73 3.06 10.92 -13.30
CA PRO A 73 3.60 12.22 -12.89
C PRO A 73 2.95 13.38 -13.66
N PRO A 74 2.50 14.45 -12.96
CA PRO A 74 1.80 15.57 -13.57
C PRO A 74 2.63 16.35 -14.60
N ASP A 75 3.92 16.47 -14.38
CA ASP A 75 4.83 17.15 -15.30
C ASP A 75 4.88 16.50 -16.70
N LYS A 76 4.60 15.21 -16.78
CA LYS A 76 4.52 14.46 -18.03
C LYS A 76 3.15 14.49 -18.68
N TYR A 77 2.07 14.39 -17.89
CA TYR A 77 0.76 14.10 -18.44
C TYR A 77 -0.26 15.23 -18.32
N PHE A 78 -0.13 16.16 -17.37
CA PHE A 78 -1.18 17.13 -17.07
C PHE A 78 -1.48 18.09 -18.22
N ASN A 79 -0.48 18.50 -18.96
CA ASN A 79 -0.68 19.46 -20.06
C ASN A 79 -1.52 18.88 -21.22
N GLU A 80 -1.39 17.58 -21.48
CA GLU A 80 -2.12 16.88 -22.54
C GLU A 80 -3.43 16.27 -22.04
N HIS A 81 -3.46 15.85 -20.77
CA HIS A 81 -4.57 15.14 -20.14
C HIS A 81 -4.95 15.73 -18.78
N PRO A 82 -5.38 16.99 -18.70
CA PRO A 82 -5.79 17.58 -17.43
C PRO A 82 -6.98 16.83 -16.78
N GLU A 83 -7.85 16.20 -17.58
CA GLU A 83 -9.00 15.41 -17.13
C GLU A 83 -8.63 14.14 -16.35
N TRP A 84 -7.37 13.70 -16.38
CA TRP A 84 -6.87 12.58 -15.61
C TRP A 84 -6.61 12.91 -14.14
N TYR A 85 -6.58 14.20 -13.81
CA TYR A 85 -6.31 14.73 -12.47
C TYR A 85 -7.59 15.25 -11.82
N SER A 86 -7.58 15.42 -10.50
CA SER A 86 -8.76 15.82 -9.76
C SER A 86 -9.37 17.12 -10.27
N LEU A 87 -10.69 17.12 -10.38
CA LEU A 87 -11.49 18.33 -10.49
C LEU A 87 -11.74 18.85 -9.08
N ILE A 88 -11.36 20.06 -8.76
CA ILE A 88 -11.57 20.70 -7.46
C ILE A 88 -12.06 22.14 -7.73
N ASP A 89 -13.16 22.55 -7.13
CA ASP A 89 -13.77 23.88 -7.34
C ASP A 89 -13.91 24.23 -8.82
N GLY A 90 -14.32 23.26 -9.64
CA GLY A 90 -14.55 23.42 -11.08
C GLY A 90 -13.29 23.51 -11.93
N LYS A 91 -12.09 23.26 -11.38
CA LYS A 91 -10.81 23.31 -12.10
C LYS A 91 -10.06 21.98 -11.96
N ARG A 92 -9.40 21.57 -13.05
CA ARG A 92 -8.45 20.46 -12.98
C ARG A 92 -7.14 20.93 -12.35
N VAL A 93 -6.69 20.18 -11.32
CA VAL A 93 -5.52 20.52 -10.51
C VAL A 93 -4.55 19.35 -10.40
N ASN A 94 -3.25 19.64 -10.46
CA ASN A 94 -2.17 18.68 -10.43
C ASN A 94 -1.20 18.90 -9.26
N GLU A 95 -1.48 19.87 -8.40
CA GLU A 95 -0.68 20.16 -7.22
C GLU A 95 -1.50 19.88 -5.96
N ARG A 96 -0.92 19.14 -5.01
CA ARG A 96 -1.53 18.80 -3.72
C ARG A 96 -2.95 18.19 -3.87
N ALA A 97 -3.14 17.38 -4.89
CA ALA A 97 -4.41 16.76 -5.27
C ALA A 97 -4.21 15.29 -5.65
N GLN A 98 -5.25 14.68 -6.19
CA GLN A 98 -5.30 13.28 -6.55
C GLN A 98 -5.51 13.09 -8.05
N LEU A 99 -5.72 11.84 -8.48
CA LEU A 99 -6.14 11.46 -9.82
C LEU A 99 -7.68 11.40 -9.91
N CYS A 100 -8.21 11.47 -11.12
CA CYS A 100 -9.64 11.26 -11.42
C CYS A 100 -9.90 9.75 -11.56
N LEU A 101 -10.21 9.07 -10.46
CA LEU A 101 -10.25 7.61 -10.41
C LEU A 101 -11.39 6.97 -11.23
N SER A 102 -12.36 7.77 -11.68
CA SER A 102 -13.41 7.34 -12.60
C SER A 102 -13.03 7.46 -14.09
N ASN A 103 -11.85 8.03 -14.41
CA ASN A 103 -11.40 8.17 -15.78
C ASN A 103 -10.77 6.87 -16.28
N GLU A 104 -11.37 6.24 -17.29
CA GLU A 104 -10.93 4.93 -17.80
C GLU A 104 -9.63 5.01 -18.59
N GLU A 105 -9.46 6.03 -19.42
CA GLU A 105 -8.24 6.22 -20.21
C GLU A 105 -7.02 6.43 -19.30
N MET A 106 -7.19 7.24 -18.25
CA MET A 106 -6.17 7.41 -17.21
C MET A 106 -5.83 6.07 -16.55
N ARG A 107 -6.85 5.26 -16.19
CA ARG A 107 -6.65 3.96 -15.56
C ARG A 107 -5.86 3.00 -16.46
N GLU A 108 -6.14 3.00 -17.76
CA GLU A 108 -5.41 2.18 -18.74
C GLU A 108 -3.93 2.58 -18.83
N GLU A 109 -3.62 3.89 -18.90
CA GLU A 109 -2.24 4.37 -18.92
C GLU A 109 -1.53 4.06 -17.59
N PHE A 110 -2.21 4.28 -16.49
CA PHE A 110 -1.70 3.94 -15.16
C PHE A 110 -1.35 2.44 -15.07
N THR A 111 -2.23 1.58 -15.54
CA THR A 111 -2.03 0.13 -15.58
C THR A 111 -0.84 -0.25 -16.46
N ARG A 112 -0.71 0.36 -17.65
CA ARG A 112 0.46 0.16 -18.53
C ARG A 112 1.77 0.50 -17.83
N ASN A 113 1.82 1.60 -17.10
CA ASN A 113 3.01 2.02 -16.36
C ASN A 113 3.34 1.02 -15.24
N VAL A 114 2.35 0.58 -14.46
CA VAL A 114 2.54 -0.45 -13.41
C VAL A 114 3.08 -1.75 -14.00
N LEU A 115 2.45 -2.27 -15.05
CA LEU A 115 2.88 -3.53 -15.69
C LEU A 115 4.28 -3.41 -16.31
N LYS A 116 4.61 -2.27 -16.91
CA LYS A 116 5.96 -1.99 -17.42
C LYS A 116 7.00 -2.09 -16.32
N ASP A 117 6.74 -1.49 -15.17
CA ASP A 117 7.68 -1.46 -14.05
C ASP A 117 7.77 -2.84 -13.36
N LEU A 118 6.66 -3.60 -13.29
CA LEU A 118 6.66 -4.98 -12.82
C LEU A 118 7.46 -5.90 -13.75
N ARG A 119 7.36 -5.74 -15.08
CA ARG A 119 8.18 -6.51 -16.04
C ARG A 119 9.68 -6.22 -15.87
N ALA A 120 10.05 -5.00 -15.50
CA ALA A 120 11.43 -4.65 -15.17
C ALA A 120 11.87 -5.19 -13.79
N ASN A 121 10.93 -5.54 -12.91
CA ASN A 121 11.18 -6.01 -11.53
C ASN A 121 10.29 -7.22 -11.20
N PRO A 122 10.46 -8.37 -11.88
CA PRO A 122 9.51 -9.50 -11.82
C PRO A 122 9.41 -10.18 -10.44
N ASP A 123 10.41 -10.00 -9.58
CA ASP A 123 10.42 -10.54 -8.21
C ASP A 123 9.67 -9.64 -7.20
N THR A 124 8.97 -8.62 -7.67
CA THR A 124 8.19 -7.73 -6.82
C THR A 124 7.03 -8.48 -6.16
N ARG A 125 7.02 -8.52 -4.82
CA ARG A 125 5.96 -9.19 -4.07
C ARG A 125 4.76 -8.27 -3.79
N PHE A 126 5.03 -6.98 -3.57
CA PHE A 126 4.00 -5.97 -3.31
C PHE A 126 4.21 -4.77 -4.23
N VAL A 127 3.14 -4.28 -4.82
CA VAL A 127 3.12 -3.01 -5.55
C VAL A 127 2.12 -2.08 -4.87
N ASP A 128 2.59 -0.90 -4.45
CA ASP A 128 1.72 0.12 -3.87
C ASP A 128 0.98 0.90 -4.96
N ILE A 129 -0.33 1.00 -4.81
CA ILE A 129 -1.21 1.85 -5.62
C ILE A 129 -2.06 2.65 -4.66
N SER A 130 -1.54 3.78 -4.22
CA SER A 130 -2.18 4.58 -3.19
C SER A 130 -2.19 6.07 -3.50
N GLN A 131 -3.17 6.75 -2.92
CA GLN A 131 -3.36 8.20 -3.03
C GLN A 131 -2.14 8.97 -2.53
N ASN A 132 -1.94 10.17 -3.10
CA ASN A 132 -0.93 11.11 -2.63
C ASN A 132 -1.21 11.55 -1.18
N ASP A 133 -0.20 12.04 -0.47
CA ASP A 133 -0.29 12.50 0.92
C ASP A 133 -0.98 13.88 1.05
N TYR A 134 -2.11 14.00 0.38
CA TYR A 134 -2.94 15.21 0.37
C TYR A 134 -4.42 14.83 0.36
N ASN A 135 -5.28 15.74 0.75
CA ASN A 135 -6.69 15.74 0.40
C ASN A 135 -6.83 16.08 -1.10
N GLY A 136 -8.01 16.39 -1.56
CA GLY A 136 -8.24 16.80 -2.95
C GLY A 136 -8.68 15.64 -3.83
N ALA A 137 -9.58 14.81 -3.31
CA ALA A 137 -10.33 13.85 -4.10
C ALA A 137 -11.06 14.55 -5.26
N CYS A 138 -11.29 13.84 -6.35
CA CYS A 138 -11.93 14.40 -7.53
C CYS A 138 -13.43 14.65 -7.32
N GLU A 139 -13.86 15.88 -7.56
CA GLU A 139 -15.25 16.33 -7.44
C GLU A 139 -16.07 16.18 -8.73
N CYS A 140 -15.54 15.54 -9.79
CA CYS A 140 -16.32 15.36 -11.01
C CYS A 140 -17.54 14.45 -10.77
N ASP A 141 -18.60 14.64 -11.56
CA ASP A 141 -19.88 13.93 -11.40
C ASP A 141 -19.71 12.40 -11.34
N ALA A 142 -18.83 11.84 -12.15
CA ALA A 142 -18.59 10.39 -12.19
C ALA A 142 -17.93 9.88 -10.90
N CYS A 143 -16.92 10.58 -10.36
CA CYS A 143 -16.31 10.23 -9.06
C CYS A 143 -17.34 10.38 -7.94
N GLN A 144 -18.08 11.48 -7.90
CA GLN A 144 -19.08 11.74 -6.86
C GLN A 144 -20.27 10.77 -6.91
N ALA A 145 -20.66 10.30 -8.09
CA ALA A 145 -21.67 9.25 -8.22
C ALA A 145 -21.22 7.95 -7.52
N ILE A 146 -19.95 7.55 -7.71
CA ILE A 146 -19.38 6.38 -7.02
C ILE A 146 -19.29 6.61 -5.51
N VAL A 147 -18.84 7.79 -5.07
CA VAL A 147 -18.78 8.15 -3.64
C VAL A 147 -20.16 8.05 -2.99
N LYS A 148 -21.18 8.55 -3.67
CA LYS A 148 -22.57 8.49 -3.20
C LYS A 148 -23.10 7.05 -3.11
N GLU A 149 -22.82 6.22 -4.10
CA GLU A 149 -23.17 4.80 -4.12
C GLU A 149 -22.48 4.03 -3.00
N GLU A 150 -21.19 4.23 -2.83
CA GLU A 150 -20.35 3.51 -1.87
C GLU A 150 -20.35 4.14 -0.46
N GLY A 151 -20.94 5.31 -0.31
CA GLY A 151 -20.99 6.03 0.98
C GLY A 151 -19.62 6.47 1.52
N SER A 152 -18.57 6.45 0.70
CA SER A 152 -17.20 6.74 1.08
C SER A 152 -16.31 7.05 -0.12
N GLU A 153 -15.33 7.93 0.07
CA GLU A 153 -14.26 8.22 -0.89
C GLU A 153 -13.35 7.01 -1.18
N SER A 154 -13.37 5.99 -0.33
CA SER A 154 -12.68 4.72 -0.62
C SER A 154 -13.35 3.92 -1.74
N GLY A 155 -14.62 4.20 -2.08
CA GLY A 155 -15.34 3.55 -3.16
C GLY A 155 -14.62 3.67 -4.52
N PRO A 156 -14.40 4.91 -5.02
CA PRO A 156 -13.60 5.12 -6.23
C PRO A 156 -12.21 4.48 -6.16
N LEU A 157 -11.54 4.57 -5.00
CA LEU A 157 -10.21 4.02 -4.81
C LEU A 157 -10.20 2.48 -4.98
N ILE A 158 -11.09 1.77 -4.30
CA ILE A 158 -11.10 0.30 -4.35
C ILE A 158 -11.54 -0.19 -5.74
N ARG A 159 -12.48 0.47 -6.41
CA ARG A 159 -12.84 0.15 -7.80
C ARG A 159 -11.65 0.32 -8.75
N PHE A 160 -10.91 1.41 -8.61
CA PHE A 160 -9.72 1.69 -9.40
C PHE A 160 -8.61 0.65 -9.15
N VAL A 161 -8.30 0.38 -7.89
CA VAL A 161 -7.27 -0.59 -7.50
C VAL A 161 -7.63 -2.00 -7.92
N ASN A 162 -8.90 -2.41 -7.77
CA ASN A 162 -9.37 -3.73 -8.21
C ASN A 162 -9.17 -3.94 -9.71
N ALA A 163 -9.49 -2.94 -10.54
CA ALA A 163 -9.32 -3.04 -11.99
C ALA A 163 -7.84 -3.21 -12.39
N ILE A 164 -6.93 -2.52 -11.72
CA ILE A 164 -5.48 -2.67 -11.94
C ILE A 164 -4.99 -4.03 -11.42
N ALA A 165 -5.46 -4.44 -10.24
CA ALA A 165 -5.09 -5.71 -9.63
C ALA A 165 -5.52 -6.91 -10.49
N GLU A 166 -6.63 -6.80 -11.23
CA GLU A 166 -7.06 -7.79 -12.20
C GLU A 166 -6.07 -7.95 -13.36
N GLU A 167 -5.55 -6.85 -13.89
CA GLU A 167 -4.54 -6.89 -14.96
C GLU A 167 -3.18 -7.38 -14.45
N VAL A 168 -2.80 -6.97 -13.22
CA VAL A 168 -1.57 -7.44 -12.57
C VAL A 168 -1.61 -8.96 -12.36
N GLU A 169 -2.73 -9.51 -11.90
CA GLU A 169 -2.89 -10.95 -11.63
C GLU A 169 -2.65 -11.82 -12.88
N LYS A 170 -3.03 -11.34 -14.08
CA LYS A 170 -2.85 -12.07 -15.34
C LYS A 170 -1.38 -12.36 -15.68
N GLU A 171 -0.49 -11.42 -15.39
CA GLU A 171 0.94 -11.55 -15.68
C GLU A 171 1.78 -11.91 -14.44
N PHE A 172 1.36 -11.46 -13.26
CA PHE A 172 2.09 -11.55 -11.99
C PHE A 172 1.21 -12.14 -10.88
N PRO A 173 0.80 -13.42 -10.97
CA PRO A 173 -0.19 -14.02 -10.05
C PRO A 173 0.28 -14.08 -8.59
N ASN A 174 1.56 -13.90 -8.33
CA ASN A 174 2.13 -13.88 -6.98
C ASN A 174 2.33 -12.47 -6.42
N THR A 175 2.06 -11.42 -7.21
CA THR A 175 2.18 -10.03 -6.77
C THR A 175 0.87 -9.57 -6.13
N LEU A 176 0.99 -8.96 -4.97
CA LEU A 176 -0.14 -8.35 -4.27
C LEU A 176 -0.13 -6.83 -4.50
N VAL A 177 -1.30 -6.29 -4.77
CA VAL A 177 -1.50 -4.84 -4.94
C VAL A 177 -1.91 -4.27 -3.59
N GLU A 178 -1.12 -3.33 -3.07
CA GLU A 178 -1.41 -2.66 -1.81
C GLU A 178 -2.03 -1.30 -2.06
N THR A 179 -2.97 -0.91 -1.23
CA THR A 179 -3.48 0.46 -1.15
C THR A 179 -3.74 0.88 0.29
N LEU A 180 -3.95 2.17 0.52
CA LEU A 180 -4.07 2.73 1.86
C LEU A 180 -5.54 3.01 2.22
N ALA A 181 -5.95 2.58 3.41
CA ALA A 181 -7.09 3.16 4.13
C ALA A 181 -6.53 4.28 5.02
N TYR A 182 -6.47 5.50 4.47
CA TYR A 182 -5.76 6.62 5.04
C TYR A 182 -6.51 7.93 4.83
N ASN A 183 -6.60 8.74 5.88
CA ASN A 183 -7.23 10.03 5.82
C ASN A 183 -8.69 9.92 5.26
N TYR A 184 -9.00 10.60 4.17
CA TYR A 184 -10.33 10.64 3.57
C TYR A 184 -10.82 9.28 3.00
N THR A 185 -9.93 8.32 2.74
CA THR A 185 -10.28 6.96 2.26
C THR A 185 -10.32 5.91 3.38
N ARG A 186 -10.25 6.32 4.66
CA ARG A 186 -10.20 5.35 5.78
C ARG A 186 -11.53 4.64 6.03
N LYS A 187 -12.66 5.30 5.74
CA LYS A 187 -13.98 4.69 5.86
C LYS A 187 -14.16 3.65 4.77
N ALA A 188 -14.52 2.42 5.15
CA ALA A 188 -14.79 1.34 4.20
C ALA A 188 -15.97 1.69 3.26
N PRO A 189 -15.93 1.25 1.99
CA PRO A 189 -17.05 1.38 1.07
C PRO A 189 -18.19 0.42 1.45
N LEU A 190 -19.41 0.70 0.96
CA LEU A 190 -20.59 -0.10 1.30
C LEU A 190 -20.70 -1.39 0.47
N HIS A 191 -20.32 -1.36 -0.78
CA HIS A 191 -20.63 -2.44 -1.74
C HIS A 191 -19.38 -3.06 -2.36
N VAL A 192 -18.42 -2.25 -2.80
CA VAL A 192 -17.23 -2.78 -3.45
C VAL A 192 -16.31 -3.48 -2.42
N VAL A 193 -15.86 -4.69 -2.77
CA VAL A 193 -14.96 -5.50 -1.96
C VAL A 193 -13.60 -5.56 -2.65
N PRO A 194 -12.47 -5.44 -1.93
CA PRO A 194 -11.16 -5.69 -2.48
C PRO A 194 -11.04 -7.11 -3.06
N ARG A 195 -10.32 -7.26 -4.19
CA ARG A 195 -10.00 -8.57 -4.76
C ARG A 195 -9.05 -9.33 -3.83
N ASP A 196 -8.94 -10.65 -4.02
CA ASP A 196 -8.08 -11.53 -3.21
C ASP A 196 -6.59 -11.16 -3.28
N ASN A 197 -6.15 -10.54 -4.38
CA ASN A 197 -4.80 -10.05 -4.55
C ASN A 197 -4.60 -8.57 -4.15
N VAL A 198 -5.60 -7.95 -3.51
CA VAL A 198 -5.53 -6.57 -3.00
C VAL A 198 -5.36 -6.57 -1.49
N LEU A 199 -4.39 -5.83 -1.00
CA LEU A 199 -4.13 -5.60 0.42
C LEU A 199 -4.50 -4.18 0.82
N ILE A 200 -5.29 -4.05 1.89
CA ILE A 200 -5.60 -2.76 2.49
C ILE A 200 -4.69 -2.52 3.68
N ARG A 201 -3.83 -1.51 3.59
CA ARG A 201 -3.06 -1.03 4.75
C ARG A 201 -3.88 0.01 5.49
N LEU A 202 -4.38 -0.36 6.68
CA LEU A 202 -5.02 0.60 7.57
C LEU A 202 -3.95 1.47 8.23
N CYS A 203 -4.02 2.76 7.97
CA CYS A 203 -3.18 3.75 8.65
C CYS A 203 -3.88 4.22 9.91
N THR A 204 -3.18 4.10 11.05
CA THR A 204 -3.74 4.37 12.39
C THR A 204 -3.26 5.69 12.97
N ILE A 205 -2.90 6.65 12.12
CA ILE A 205 -2.30 7.93 12.57
C ILE A 205 -3.24 8.77 13.43
N GLU A 206 -4.56 8.61 13.26
CA GLU A 206 -5.57 9.33 14.05
C GLU A 206 -6.01 8.56 15.30
N CYS A 207 -5.44 7.38 15.57
CA CYS A 207 -5.76 6.66 16.80
C CYS A 207 -5.06 7.28 18.01
N SER A 208 -5.60 7.00 19.20
CA SER A 208 -4.89 7.31 20.45
C SER A 208 -3.68 6.41 20.60
N PHE A 209 -2.50 6.99 20.83
CA PHE A 209 -1.29 6.22 21.13
C PHE A 209 -1.14 5.89 22.63
N SER A 210 -2.08 6.34 23.45
CA SER A 210 -2.14 6.07 24.90
C SER A 210 -3.21 5.05 25.27
N GLU A 211 -4.09 4.69 24.34
CA GLU A 211 -5.20 3.77 24.53
C GLU A 211 -5.03 2.49 23.69
N PRO A 212 -5.51 1.33 24.16
CA PRO A 212 -5.57 0.13 23.33
C PRO A 212 -6.46 0.32 22.09
N LEU A 213 -6.10 -0.29 20.96
CA LEU A 213 -6.90 -0.22 19.72
C LEU A 213 -8.30 -0.85 19.85
N ALA A 214 -8.57 -1.60 20.92
CA ALA A 214 -9.84 -2.30 21.17
C ALA A 214 -10.86 -1.46 21.96
N HIS A 215 -10.65 -0.16 22.13
CA HIS A 215 -11.58 0.77 22.79
C HIS A 215 -12.32 1.63 21.81
#